data_f0a9af546a4308b4aade18eea5492625
#
_entry.id   f0a9af546a4308b4aade18eea5492625
#
_cell.length_a   1.000
_cell.length_b   1.000
_cell.length_c   1.000
_cell.angle_alpha   90.00
_cell.angle_beta   90.00
_cell.angle_gamma   90.00
#
_symmetry.space_group_name_H-M   'P 1'
#
loop_
_entity.id
_entity.type
_entity.pdbx_description
1 polymer ?
#
loop_
_entity_poly.entity_id
_entity_poly.type
_entity_poly.pdbx_seq_one_letter_code
_entity_poly.pdbx_strand_id
1 'polypeptide(L)'
;GPGVGVGVIVDGRPHHGMIHPEGGHIFLVRHPADPMTGSGCPFHENCLEGLAAGPSLQRRWGAAGAELADRPEVWEMEAYYIGQAICDYILVLSPERIVVGGGVMHQPQMLPLIRKEVARQMNGYIRGKGMADLDRYIVGVSLNDNQGVMGAAKLAMDALKEESK
;
A
#
# COMPACT_ATOMS: atom_id res chain seq x y z
N GLY A 1 2.53 -7.31 -7.93
CA GLY A 1 3.00 -8.56 -7.34
C GLY A 1 1.85 -9.41 -6.84
N PRO A 2 2.11 -10.67 -6.45
CA PRO A 2 1.06 -11.56 -5.97
C PRO A 2 0.53 -11.19 -4.57
N GLY A 3 1.25 -10.35 -3.82
CA GLY A 3 0.89 -9.95 -2.47
C GLY A 3 1.08 -8.47 -2.21
N VAL A 4 0.81 -8.07 -0.96
CA VAL A 4 1.02 -6.71 -0.44
C VAL A 4 1.96 -6.77 0.76
N GLY A 5 3.10 -6.11 0.65
CA GLY A 5 4.07 -5.94 1.74
C GLY A 5 4.06 -4.52 2.29
N VAL A 6 4.35 -4.37 3.58
CA VAL A 6 4.52 -3.09 4.24
C VAL A 6 5.85 -3.07 5.00
N GLY A 7 6.70 -2.11 4.68
CA GLY A 7 7.92 -1.83 5.41
C GLY A 7 7.76 -0.56 6.24
N VAL A 8 8.14 -0.60 7.49
CA VAL A 8 8.14 0.54 8.40
C VAL A 8 9.57 0.91 8.74
N ILE A 9 9.94 2.18 8.55
CA ILE A 9 11.25 2.70 8.89
C ILE A 9 11.10 3.66 10.08
N VAL A 10 11.82 3.39 11.16
CA VAL A 10 11.89 4.22 12.36
C VAL A 10 13.36 4.59 12.60
N ASP A 11 13.64 5.87 12.74
CA ASP A 11 15.02 6.39 12.95
C ASP A 11 16.03 5.88 11.90
N GLY A 12 15.58 5.78 10.65
CA GLY A 12 16.40 5.34 9.52
C GLY A 12 16.66 3.83 9.45
N ARG A 13 16.00 3.02 10.26
CA ARG A 13 16.16 1.56 10.33
C ARG A 13 14.81 0.85 10.09
N PRO A 14 14.81 -0.32 9.44
CA PRO A 14 13.62 -1.16 9.39
C PRO A 14 13.16 -1.51 10.80
N HIS A 15 11.85 -1.31 11.04
CA HIS A 15 11.23 -1.68 12.30
C HIS A 15 11.02 -3.18 12.38
N HIS A 16 11.48 -3.78 13.46
CA HIS A 16 11.22 -5.16 13.84
C HIS A 16 10.69 -5.23 15.26
N GLY A 17 9.63 -5.98 15.47
CA GLY A 17 9.12 -6.36 16.77
C GLY A 17 9.34 -7.84 17.02
N MET A 18 8.27 -8.60 17.30
CA MET A 18 8.33 -10.08 17.34
C MET A 18 8.79 -10.65 15.99
N ILE A 19 8.29 -10.07 14.91
CA ILE A 19 8.69 -10.25 13.51
C ILE A 19 8.68 -8.89 12.84
N HIS A 20 8.97 -8.78 11.53
CA HIS A 20 8.68 -7.57 10.78
C HIS A 20 7.15 -7.38 10.64
N PRO A 21 6.66 -6.12 10.53
CA PRO A 21 5.23 -5.86 10.39
C PRO A 21 4.64 -6.52 9.16
N GLU A 22 3.56 -7.25 9.35
CA GLU A 22 2.76 -7.86 8.27
C GLU A 22 1.55 -6.97 7.92
N GLY A 23 1.84 -5.70 7.64
CA GLY A 23 0.82 -4.68 7.38
C GLY A 23 -0.06 -4.96 6.17
N GLY A 24 0.38 -5.78 5.21
CA GLY A 24 -0.46 -6.25 4.10
C GLY A 24 -1.65 -7.10 4.55
N HIS A 25 -1.65 -7.58 5.79
CA HIS A 25 -2.73 -8.40 6.34
C HIS A 25 -3.61 -7.69 7.36
N ILE A 26 -3.57 -6.36 7.47
CA ILE A 26 -4.55 -5.60 8.26
C ILE A 26 -5.96 -5.81 7.71
N PHE A 27 -6.95 -5.82 8.59
CA PHE A 27 -8.34 -6.05 8.21
C PHE A 27 -8.99 -4.75 7.75
N LEU A 28 -9.72 -4.83 6.65
CA LEU A 28 -10.40 -3.71 6.04
C LEU A 28 -11.92 -3.92 6.03
N VAL A 29 -12.64 -2.83 5.94
CA VAL A 29 -14.07 -2.85 5.67
C VAL A 29 -14.28 -3.05 4.18
N ARG A 30 -14.98 -4.11 3.80
CA ARG A 30 -15.28 -4.41 2.40
C ARG A 30 -16.17 -3.32 1.79
N HIS A 31 -15.86 -2.94 0.55
CA HIS A 31 -16.69 -1.99 -0.20
C HIS A 31 -18.08 -2.57 -0.42
N PRO A 32 -19.18 -1.80 -0.16
CA PRO A 32 -20.54 -2.32 -0.29
C PRO A 32 -20.90 -2.85 -1.68
N ALA A 33 -20.28 -2.30 -2.72
CA ALA A 33 -20.47 -2.72 -4.11
C ALA A 33 -19.40 -3.70 -4.61
N ASP A 34 -18.58 -4.29 -3.73
CA ASP A 34 -17.56 -5.26 -4.16
C ASP A 34 -18.24 -6.56 -4.64
N PRO A 35 -18.15 -6.92 -5.93
CA PRO A 35 -18.78 -8.13 -6.46
C PRO A 35 -18.03 -9.41 -6.05
N MET A 36 -16.80 -9.31 -5.55
CA MET A 36 -15.99 -10.46 -5.21
C MET A 36 -16.51 -11.13 -3.92
N THR A 37 -16.80 -12.42 -3.98
CA THR A 37 -17.05 -13.25 -2.81
C THR A 37 -15.73 -13.84 -2.28
N GLY A 38 -15.55 -13.84 -0.96
CA GLY A 38 -14.31 -14.30 -0.33
C GLY A 38 -13.14 -13.35 -0.56
N SER A 39 -11.93 -13.88 -0.60
CA SER A 39 -10.68 -13.12 -0.61
C SER A 39 -9.63 -13.80 -1.48
N GLY A 40 -8.64 -13.04 -1.94
CA GLY A 40 -7.43 -13.58 -2.56
C GLY A 40 -6.42 -14.12 -1.54
N CYS A 41 -6.57 -13.80 -0.26
CA CYS A 41 -5.73 -14.32 0.82
C CYS A 41 -6.23 -15.68 1.31
N PRO A 42 -5.36 -16.69 1.49
CA PRO A 42 -5.78 -18.01 1.98
C PRO A 42 -6.12 -18.02 3.48
N PHE A 43 -5.75 -16.97 4.22
CA PHE A 43 -5.92 -16.91 5.68
C PHE A 43 -7.04 -15.96 6.12
N HIS A 44 -7.29 -14.89 5.36
CA HIS A 44 -8.18 -13.81 5.81
C HIS A 44 -9.18 -13.45 4.70
N GLU A 45 -10.43 -13.27 5.08
CA GLU A 45 -11.48 -12.90 4.13
C GLU A 45 -11.46 -11.43 3.71
N ASN A 46 -10.86 -10.56 4.54
CA ASN A 46 -10.95 -9.11 4.37
C ASN A 46 -9.65 -8.35 4.69
N CYS A 47 -8.48 -8.98 4.56
CA CYS A 47 -7.23 -8.24 4.70
C CYS A 47 -6.90 -7.45 3.43
N LEU A 48 -6.02 -6.45 3.54
CA LEU A 48 -5.59 -5.61 2.43
C LEU A 48 -5.09 -6.45 1.24
N GLU A 49 -4.20 -7.42 1.46
CA GLU A 49 -3.70 -8.30 0.40
C GLU A 49 -4.85 -9.06 -0.27
N GLY A 50 -5.73 -9.64 0.53
CA GLY A 50 -6.88 -10.40 0.05
C GLY A 50 -7.89 -9.60 -0.74
N LEU A 51 -7.91 -8.28 -0.58
CA LEU A 51 -8.84 -7.38 -1.27
C LEU A 51 -8.19 -6.58 -2.40
N ALA A 52 -6.89 -6.25 -2.30
CA ALA A 52 -6.24 -5.28 -3.18
C ALA A 52 -4.98 -5.80 -3.91
N ALA A 53 -4.56 -7.05 -3.72
CA ALA A 53 -3.46 -7.61 -4.52
C ALA A 53 -3.89 -7.92 -5.96
N GLY A 54 -2.92 -8.00 -6.86
CA GLY A 54 -3.16 -8.31 -8.27
C GLY A 54 -4.06 -9.55 -8.52
N PRO A 55 -3.86 -10.68 -7.82
CA PRO A 55 -4.76 -11.84 -7.91
C PRO A 55 -6.20 -11.55 -7.48
N SER A 56 -6.39 -10.71 -6.47
CA SER A 56 -7.73 -10.30 -6.02
C SER A 56 -8.44 -9.44 -7.06
N LEU A 57 -7.70 -8.55 -7.69
CA LEU A 57 -8.16 -7.72 -8.78
C LEU A 57 -8.61 -8.58 -9.97
N GLN A 58 -7.77 -9.54 -10.37
CA GLN A 58 -8.10 -10.49 -11.44
C GLN A 58 -9.32 -11.37 -11.09
N ARG A 59 -9.41 -11.86 -9.85
CA ARG A 59 -10.57 -12.65 -9.38
C ARG A 59 -11.86 -11.83 -9.37
N ARG A 60 -11.78 -10.57 -8.96
CA ARG A 60 -12.93 -9.65 -8.88
C ARG A 60 -13.47 -9.28 -10.26
N TRP A 61 -12.60 -9.03 -11.23
CA TRP A 61 -12.96 -8.42 -12.50
C TRP A 61 -12.80 -9.33 -13.71
N GLY A 62 -12.25 -10.53 -13.51
CA GLY A 62 -12.07 -11.54 -14.56
C GLY A 62 -10.92 -11.27 -15.54
N ALA A 63 -10.12 -10.21 -15.30
CA ALA A 63 -9.03 -9.79 -16.19
C ALA A 63 -7.85 -9.25 -15.38
N ALA A 64 -6.66 -9.25 -15.96
CA ALA A 64 -5.47 -8.67 -15.33
C ALA A 64 -5.55 -7.13 -15.31
N GLY A 65 -4.90 -6.50 -14.32
CA GLY A 65 -4.96 -5.05 -14.13
C GLY A 65 -4.58 -4.24 -15.39
N ALA A 66 -3.65 -4.72 -16.20
CA ALA A 66 -3.27 -4.06 -17.45
C ALA A 66 -4.42 -3.99 -18.47
N GLU A 67 -5.31 -4.98 -18.47
CA GLU A 67 -6.49 -5.05 -19.34
C GLU A 67 -7.67 -4.22 -18.83
N LEU A 68 -7.58 -3.73 -17.59
CA LEU A 68 -8.62 -2.97 -16.90
C LEU A 68 -8.33 -1.47 -16.86
N ALA A 69 -7.31 -0.99 -17.59
CA ALA A 69 -6.84 0.39 -17.52
C ALA A 69 -7.96 1.44 -17.74
N ASP A 70 -8.86 1.17 -18.67
CA ASP A 70 -9.94 2.06 -19.07
C ASP A 70 -11.25 1.87 -18.27
N ARG A 71 -11.17 1.15 -17.14
CA ARG A 71 -12.33 0.87 -16.27
C ARG A 71 -12.23 1.63 -14.95
N PRO A 72 -12.76 2.86 -14.86
CA PRO A 72 -12.60 3.70 -13.67
C PRO A 72 -13.14 3.06 -12.37
N GLU A 73 -14.24 2.30 -12.44
CA GLU A 73 -14.85 1.63 -11.30
C GLU A 73 -13.91 0.62 -10.63
N VAL A 74 -13.00 0.00 -11.40
CA VAL A 74 -11.99 -0.91 -10.90
C VAL A 74 -11.01 -0.18 -10.00
N TRP A 75 -10.50 0.94 -10.48
CA TRP A 75 -9.45 1.71 -9.82
C TRP A 75 -9.98 2.54 -8.66
N GLU A 76 -11.23 2.97 -8.73
CA GLU A 76 -11.92 3.61 -7.59
C GLU A 76 -12.08 2.62 -6.43
N MET A 77 -12.47 1.38 -6.70
CA MET A 77 -12.57 0.32 -5.68
C MET A 77 -11.20 -0.06 -5.11
N GLU A 78 -10.18 -0.15 -5.96
CA GLU A 78 -8.81 -0.43 -5.53
C GLU A 78 -8.27 0.69 -4.63
N ALA A 79 -8.51 1.95 -5.01
CA ALA A 79 -8.15 3.11 -4.21
C ALA A 79 -8.89 3.15 -2.86
N TYR A 80 -10.14 2.69 -2.81
CA TYR A 80 -10.91 2.58 -1.57
C TYR A 80 -10.19 1.67 -0.55
N TYR A 81 -9.73 0.50 -0.97
CA TYR A 81 -9.02 -0.44 -0.09
C TYR A 81 -7.63 0.06 0.31
N ILE A 82 -6.86 0.52 -0.64
CA ILE A 82 -5.51 1.07 -0.36
C ILE A 82 -5.64 2.32 0.52
N GLY A 83 -6.64 3.16 0.27
CA GLY A 83 -6.92 4.35 1.07
C GLY A 83 -7.24 4.04 2.54
N GLN A 84 -8.05 3.00 2.81
CA GLN A 84 -8.31 2.54 4.19
C GLN A 84 -7.00 2.13 4.88
N ALA A 85 -6.23 1.26 4.24
CA ALA A 85 -4.96 0.80 4.79
C ALA A 85 -4.01 1.97 5.12
N ILE A 86 -3.92 2.93 4.22
CA ILE A 86 -3.11 4.13 4.44
C ILE A 86 -3.64 4.95 5.61
N CYS A 87 -4.96 5.10 5.77
CA CYS A 87 -5.55 5.77 6.93
C CYS A 87 -5.16 5.06 8.24
N ASP A 88 -5.22 3.73 8.27
CA ASP A 88 -4.82 2.94 9.44
C ASP A 88 -3.33 3.14 9.76
N TYR A 89 -2.45 3.13 8.76
CA TYR A 89 -1.03 3.42 8.97
C TYR A 89 -0.78 4.85 9.46
N ILE A 90 -1.52 5.83 8.96
CA ILE A 90 -1.44 7.21 9.44
C ILE A 90 -1.84 7.29 10.92
N LEU A 91 -2.93 6.63 11.29
CA LEU A 91 -3.47 6.66 12.66
C LEU A 91 -2.59 5.92 13.67
N VAL A 92 -1.95 4.82 13.26
CA VAL A 92 -1.16 3.95 14.15
C VAL A 92 0.32 4.35 14.19
N LEU A 93 0.89 4.71 13.04
CA LEU A 93 2.34 4.95 12.89
C LEU A 93 2.69 6.43 12.80
N SER A 94 1.75 7.28 12.41
CA SER A 94 1.99 8.72 12.16
C SER A 94 3.26 8.99 11.32
N PRO A 95 3.40 8.36 10.15
CA PRO A 95 4.64 8.43 9.39
C PRO A 95 4.86 9.84 8.83
N GLU A 96 6.13 10.23 8.62
CA GLU A 96 6.47 11.48 7.94
C GLU A 96 6.17 11.43 6.44
N ARG A 97 6.18 10.24 5.85
CA ARG A 97 5.92 10.01 4.42
C ARG A 97 5.49 8.57 4.17
N ILE A 98 4.62 8.39 3.19
CA ILE A 98 4.18 7.07 2.71
C ILE A 98 4.60 6.94 1.26
N VAL A 99 5.32 5.86 0.95
CA VAL A 99 5.73 5.53 -0.42
C VAL A 99 4.92 4.32 -0.89
N VAL A 100 4.23 4.47 -2.01
CA VAL A 100 3.38 3.42 -2.57
C VAL A 100 3.97 2.96 -3.91
N GLY A 101 4.08 1.65 -4.09
CA GLY A 101 4.65 1.07 -5.30
C GLY A 101 4.07 -0.31 -5.62
N GLY A 102 4.62 -0.94 -6.63
CA GLY A 102 4.17 -2.25 -7.12
C GLY A 102 3.26 -2.14 -8.35
N GLY A 103 2.89 -3.30 -8.92
CA GLY A 103 2.23 -3.37 -10.23
C GLY A 103 0.91 -2.61 -10.35
N VAL A 104 0.12 -2.54 -9.28
CA VAL A 104 -1.13 -1.75 -9.25
C VAL A 104 -0.85 -0.25 -9.45
N MET A 105 0.28 0.24 -8.95
CA MET A 105 0.67 1.65 -9.06
C MET A 105 1.21 2.05 -10.44
N HIS A 106 1.36 1.13 -11.38
CA HIS A 106 1.65 1.46 -12.78
C HIS A 106 0.48 2.14 -13.48
N GLN A 107 -0.70 2.08 -12.90
CA GLN A 107 -1.86 2.83 -13.39
C GLN A 107 -1.77 4.30 -12.94
N PRO A 108 -1.67 5.25 -13.88
CA PRO A 108 -1.38 6.66 -13.54
C PRO A 108 -2.46 7.31 -12.68
N GLN A 109 -3.70 6.83 -12.77
CA GLN A 109 -4.83 7.32 -11.97
C GLN A 109 -4.79 6.89 -10.50
N MET A 110 -4.01 5.86 -10.14
CA MET A 110 -4.05 5.27 -8.79
C MET A 110 -3.62 6.24 -7.70
N LEU A 111 -2.49 6.91 -7.88
CA LEU A 111 -1.97 7.80 -6.85
C LEU A 111 -2.91 8.97 -6.54
N PRO A 112 -3.47 9.68 -7.53
CA PRO A 112 -4.52 10.69 -7.31
C PRO A 112 -5.78 10.12 -6.64
N LEU A 113 -6.24 8.94 -7.04
CA LEU A 113 -7.42 8.30 -6.46
C LEU A 113 -7.19 7.90 -4.98
N ILE A 114 -6.04 7.32 -4.66
CA ILE A 114 -5.65 6.99 -3.28
C ILE A 114 -5.64 8.24 -2.40
N ARG A 115 -5.02 9.33 -2.85
CA ARG A 115 -4.98 10.60 -2.10
C ARG A 115 -6.37 11.17 -1.85
N LYS A 116 -7.23 11.16 -2.87
CA LYS A 116 -8.63 11.57 -2.76
C LYS A 116 -9.37 10.71 -1.73
N GLU A 117 -9.15 9.41 -1.76
CA GLU A 117 -9.81 8.48 -0.86
C GLU A 117 -9.31 8.63 0.59
N VAL A 118 -8.02 8.81 0.80
CA VAL A 118 -7.45 9.11 2.13
C VAL A 118 -8.03 10.43 2.68
N ALA A 119 -8.10 11.47 1.87
CA ALA A 119 -8.72 12.74 2.29
C ALA A 119 -10.18 12.55 2.70
N ARG A 120 -10.94 11.77 1.94
CA ARG A 120 -12.34 11.45 2.21
C ARG A 120 -12.51 10.68 3.52
N GLN A 121 -11.72 9.62 3.72
CA GLN A 121 -11.83 8.75 4.90
C GLN A 121 -11.32 9.43 6.16
N MET A 122 -10.23 10.18 6.08
CA MET A 122 -9.70 10.95 7.21
C MET A 122 -10.64 12.11 7.61
N ASN A 123 -11.45 12.60 6.69
CA ASN A 123 -12.52 13.59 6.93
C ASN A 123 -12.08 14.78 7.82
N GLY A 124 -10.84 15.23 7.67
CA GLY A 124 -10.29 16.35 8.43
C GLY A 124 -9.98 16.05 9.90
N TYR A 125 -9.98 14.78 10.33
CA TYR A 125 -9.67 14.39 11.71
C TYR A 125 -8.23 14.80 12.09
N ILE A 126 -7.24 14.50 11.25
CA ILE A 126 -5.87 14.96 11.46
C ILE A 126 -5.64 16.22 10.62
N ARG A 127 -5.16 17.28 11.27
CA ARG A 127 -4.79 18.56 10.66
C ARG A 127 -3.30 18.81 10.91
N GLY A 128 -2.45 18.34 10.02
CA GLY A 128 -1.01 18.47 10.12
C GLY A 128 -0.35 18.68 8.77
N LYS A 129 0.96 18.90 8.75
CA LYS A 129 1.71 19.17 7.50
C LYS A 129 1.51 18.12 6.43
N GLY A 130 1.47 16.82 6.80
CA GLY A 130 1.24 15.74 5.84
C GLY A 130 -0.15 15.78 5.22
N MET A 131 -1.19 16.00 6.03
CA MET A 131 -2.57 16.04 5.54
C MET A 131 -2.90 17.33 4.77
N ALA A 132 -2.12 18.38 4.97
CA ALA A 132 -2.27 19.63 4.22
C ALA A 132 -1.76 19.52 2.77
N ASP A 133 -0.85 18.58 2.49
CA ASP A 133 -0.25 18.37 1.17
C ASP A 133 -0.06 16.87 0.92
N LEU A 134 -1.15 16.20 0.53
CA LEU A 134 -1.14 14.76 0.24
C LEU A 134 -0.25 14.42 -0.95
N ASP A 135 0.03 15.35 -1.85
CA ASP A 135 0.90 15.11 -3.00
C ASP A 135 2.36 14.90 -2.59
N ARG A 136 2.77 15.54 -1.50
CA ARG A 136 4.10 15.38 -0.91
C ARG A 136 4.14 14.31 0.18
N TYR A 137 3.00 13.97 0.75
CA TYR A 137 2.90 13.02 1.85
C TYR A 137 2.77 11.57 1.39
N ILE A 138 1.92 11.32 0.38
CA ILE A 138 1.74 10.00 -0.22
C ILE A 138 2.32 10.05 -1.63
N VAL A 139 3.46 9.40 -1.81
CA VAL A 139 4.25 9.50 -3.05
C VAL A 139 4.43 8.14 -3.71
N GLY A 140 4.66 8.15 -5.01
CA GLY A 140 5.06 6.97 -5.76
C GLY A 140 6.56 6.64 -5.56
N VAL A 141 6.95 5.44 -5.98
CA VAL A 141 8.35 5.03 -6.03
C VAL A 141 9.15 5.87 -7.03
N SER A 142 10.45 6.06 -6.76
CA SER A 142 11.33 6.91 -7.59
C SER A 142 12.56 6.17 -8.16
N LEU A 143 12.64 4.84 -7.97
CA LEU A 143 13.80 4.05 -8.38
C LEU A 143 13.54 3.17 -9.62
N ASN A 144 12.58 3.54 -10.46
CA ASN A 144 12.22 2.84 -11.71
C ASN A 144 12.06 1.33 -11.50
N ASP A 145 11.26 0.93 -10.54
CA ASP A 145 10.99 -0.45 -10.12
C ASP A 145 12.20 -1.23 -9.55
N ASN A 146 13.33 -0.58 -9.36
CA ASN A 146 14.53 -1.19 -8.76
C ASN A 146 14.56 -1.13 -7.23
N GLN A 147 13.51 -0.63 -6.57
CA GLN A 147 13.46 -0.45 -5.13
C GLN A 147 13.74 -1.74 -4.34
N GLY A 148 13.30 -2.89 -4.81
CA GLY A 148 13.57 -4.19 -4.19
C GLY A 148 15.07 -4.53 -4.20
N VAL A 149 15.71 -4.41 -5.37
CA VAL A 149 17.14 -4.69 -5.53
C VAL A 149 18.00 -3.68 -4.74
N MET A 150 17.64 -2.41 -4.82
CA MET A 150 18.35 -1.35 -4.09
C MET A 150 18.18 -1.50 -2.57
N GLY A 151 17.00 -1.90 -2.12
CA GLY A 151 16.75 -2.20 -0.70
C GLY A 151 17.59 -3.38 -0.20
N ALA A 152 17.63 -4.48 -0.95
CA ALA A 152 18.47 -5.64 -0.63
C ALA A 152 19.96 -5.27 -0.58
N ALA A 153 20.46 -4.52 -1.54
CA ALA A 153 21.83 -4.04 -1.55
C ALA A 153 22.13 -3.15 -0.34
N LYS A 154 21.22 -2.25 0.03
CA LYS A 154 21.37 -1.40 1.22
C LYS A 154 21.47 -2.23 2.50
N LEU A 155 20.61 -3.22 2.68
CA LEU A 155 20.64 -4.10 3.85
C LEU A 155 21.96 -4.88 3.95
N ALA A 156 22.46 -5.41 2.83
CA ALA A 156 23.76 -6.10 2.79
C ALA A 156 24.91 -5.16 3.18
N MET A 157 24.91 -3.93 2.67
CA MET A 157 25.94 -2.93 3.02
C MET A 157 25.87 -2.54 4.52
N ASP A 158 24.70 -2.47 5.10
CA ASP A 158 24.56 -2.15 6.52
C ASP A 158 25.04 -3.30 7.41
N ALA A 159 24.74 -4.54 7.06
CA ALA A 159 25.24 -5.72 7.76
C ALA A 159 26.77 -5.76 7.77
N LEU A 160 27.42 -5.54 6.64
CA LEU A 160 28.88 -5.48 6.54
C LEU A 160 29.51 -4.39 7.43
N LYS A 161 28.85 -3.24 7.58
CA LYS A 161 29.33 -2.16 8.46
C LYS A 161 29.19 -2.49 9.94
N GLU A 162 28.19 -3.28 10.32
CA GLU A 162 27.98 -3.73 11.70
C GLU A 162 29.01 -4.80 12.11
N GLU A 163 29.36 -5.72 11.21
CA GLU A 163 30.40 -6.72 11.43
C GLU A 163 31.83 -6.11 11.53
N SER A 164 32.02 -4.90 11.01
CA SER A 164 33.32 -4.22 10.99
C SER A 164 33.57 -3.35 12.23
N LYS A 165 32.65 -3.32 13.19
CA LYS A 165 32.73 -2.60 14.48
C LYS A 165 33.00 -3.54 15.64
#